data_973997ea5e8e3ddf40bcb225d2166918
#
_entry.id   973997ea5e8e3ddf40bcb225d2166918
#
_cell.length_a   1.000
_cell.length_b   1.000
_cell.length_c   1.000
_cell.angle_alpha   90.00
_cell.angle_beta   90.00
_cell.angle_gamma   90.00
#
_symmetry.space_group_name_H-M   'P 1'
#
loop_
_entity.id
_entity.type
_entity.pdbx_description
1 polymer ?
#
loop_
_entity_poly.entity_id
_entity_poly.type
_entity_poly.pdbx_seq_one_letter_code
_entity_poly.pdbx_strand_id
1 'polypeptide(L)'
;MNWNLNKSMAEAELQHLTDEELCLRAAQGDPRAEETLVGRYGRLVRACARPLFLAGGDSEDLFQEGMLGLLSAIRGFDASRDASFRTFAEICVRRRLYSAVRAAQGDKHSPLNHSVSFEPPLFDGLNAYLQSSTASPEDVIIGREELRERIDALKGQLSELEGKILPPYLSGLSCTEIARRVGRSPKTVDNAVQRIRRKIARQTASGVYSES
;
A
#
# COMPACT_ATOMS: atom_id res chain seq x y z
N MET A 1 26.78 -30.75 -9.30
CA MET A 1 25.90 -30.85 -8.09
C MET A 1 26.13 -29.75 -7.06
N ASN A 2 27.16 -28.90 -7.21
CA ASN A 2 27.50 -27.84 -6.20
C ASN A 2 26.85 -26.48 -6.42
N TRP A 3 26.19 -26.22 -7.55
CA TRP A 3 25.63 -24.88 -7.86
C TRP A 3 24.41 -24.52 -6.99
N ASN A 4 23.54 -25.49 -6.73
CA ASN A 4 22.35 -25.28 -5.90
C ASN A 4 22.69 -25.10 -4.39
N LEU A 5 23.73 -25.75 -3.91
CA LEU A 5 24.20 -25.58 -2.52
C LEU A 5 24.81 -24.18 -2.29
N ASN A 6 25.64 -23.71 -3.22
CA ASN A 6 26.24 -22.37 -3.15
C ASN A 6 25.19 -21.25 -3.24
N LYS A 7 24.13 -21.46 -4.05
CA LYS A 7 23.02 -20.50 -4.14
C LYS A 7 22.24 -20.43 -2.83
N SER A 8 21.92 -21.58 -2.24
CA SER A 8 21.19 -21.67 -0.96
C SER A 8 21.98 -21.08 0.22
N MET A 9 23.30 -21.28 0.26
CA MET A 9 24.16 -20.69 1.31
C MET A 9 24.25 -19.17 1.16
N ALA A 10 24.41 -18.66 -0.06
CA ALA A 10 24.46 -17.22 -0.33
C ALA A 10 23.11 -16.52 -0.05
N GLU A 11 21.98 -17.19 -0.29
CA GLU A 11 20.65 -16.70 0.08
C GLU A 11 20.45 -16.67 1.59
N ALA A 12 20.96 -17.68 2.30
CA ALA A 12 20.91 -17.73 3.77
C ALA A 12 21.74 -16.60 4.41
N GLU A 13 22.91 -16.26 3.85
CA GLU A 13 23.73 -15.13 4.31
C GLU A 13 22.99 -13.80 4.20
N LEU A 14 22.31 -13.54 3.08
CA LEU A 14 21.56 -12.30 2.85
C LEU A 14 20.37 -12.15 3.80
N GLN A 15 19.78 -13.25 4.28
CA GLN A 15 18.65 -13.21 5.21
C GLN A 15 19.04 -12.64 6.59
N HIS A 16 20.31 -12.75 6.99
CA HIS A 16 20.81 -12.26 8.28
C HIS A 16 21.31 -10.82 8.26
N LEU A 17 21.48 -10.23 7.06
CA LEU A 17 21.91 -8.85 6.93
C LEU A 17 20.80 -7.87 7.32
N THR A 18 21.20 -6.72 7.84
CA THR A 18 20.30 -5.57 8.05
C THR A 18 19.81 -5.00 6.73
N ASP A 19 18.75 -4.24 6.77
CA ASP A 19 18.21 -3.62 5.56
C ASP A 19 19.19 -2.58 4.98
N GLU A 20 19.93 -1.89 5.82
CA GLU A 20 20.96 -0.91 5.45
C GLU A 20 22.17 -1.61 4.77
N GLU A 21 22.61 -2.75 5.29
CA GLU A 21 23.67 -3.57 4.67
C GLU A 21 23.25 -4.11 3.32
N LEU A 22 22.00 -4.54 3.19
CA LEU A 22 21.43 -4.95 1.90
C LEU A 22 21.35 -3.80 0.89
N CYS A 23 21.00 -2.59 1.34
CA CYS A 23 21.00 -1.41 0.48
C CYS A 23 22.40 -1.09 -0.04
N LEU A 24 23.43 -1.19 0.81
CA LEU A 24 24.82 -0.99 0.39
C LEU A 24 25.26 -2.03 -0.65
N ARG A 25 24.91 -3.31 -0.48
CA ARG A 25 25.20 -4.35 -1.47
C ARG A 25 24.44 -4.14 -2.78
N ALA A 26 23.18 -3.75 -2.71
CA ALA A 26 22.38 -3.43 -3.89
C ALA A 26 22.98 -2.24 -4.67
N ALA A 27 23.46 -1.22 -3.97
CA ALA A 27 24.16 -0.08 -4.58
C ALA A 27 25.50 -0.49 -5.26
N GLN A 28 26.14 -1.57 -4.79
CA GLN A 28 27.31 -2.18 -5.41
C GLN A 28 26.98 -3.10 -6.58
N GLY A 29 25.69 -3.25 -6.92
CA GLY A 29 25.21 -4.04 -8.05
C GLY A 29 24.91 -5.51 -7.73
N ASP A 30 24.74 -5.90 -6.45
CA ASP A 30 24.27 -7.25 -6.11
C ASP A 30 22.74 -7.35 -6.28
N PRO A 31 22.24 -8.03 -7.34
CA PRO A 31 20.80 -8.11 -7.61
C PRO A 31 20.05 -8.95 -6.55
N ARG A 32 20.75 -9.84 -5.86
CA ARG A 32 20.15 -10.70 -4.82
C ARG A 32 19.85 -9.89 -3.54
N ALA A 33 20.66 -8.87 -3.25
CA ALA A 33 20.38 -7.96 -2.16
C ALA A 33 19.12 -7.13 -2.45
N GLU A 34 18.95 -6.62 -3.69
CA GLU A 34 17.73 -5.95 -4.14
C GLU A 34 16.51 -6.89 -4.05
N GLU A 35 16.62 -8.13 -4.53
CA GLU A 35 15.55 -9.13 -4.46
C GLU A 35 15.15 -9.47 -3.02
N THR A 36 16.12 -9.58 -2.12
CA THR A 36 15.88 -9.83 -0.69
C THR A 36 15.09 -8.69 -0.04
N LEU A 37 15.45 -7.43 -0.31
CA LEU A 37 14.72 -6.25 0.16
C LEU A 37 13.31 -6.20 -0.41
N VAL A 38 13.14 -6.46 -1.71
CA VAL A 38 11.84 -6.55 -2.37
C VAL A 38 10.95 -7.60 -1.67
N GLY A 39 11.49 -8.76 -1.36
CA GLY A 39 10.78 -9.81 -0.62
C GLY A 39 10.35 -9.36 0.78
N ARG A 40 11.26 -8.74 1.56
CA ARG A 40 10.99 -8.24 2.92
C ARG A 40 9.91 -7.16 2.93
N TYR A 41 9.97 -6.23 1.98
CA TYR A 41 9.13 -5.04 1.93
C TYR A 41 7.83 -5.19 1.12
N GLY A 42 7.62 -6.29 0.43
CA GLY A 42 6.40 -6.54 -0.34
C GLY A 42 5.11 -6.45 0.50
N ARG A 43 5.18 -6.79 1.79
CA ARG A 43 4.06 -6.61 2.73
C ARG A 43 3.79 -5.13 3.03
N LEU A 44 4.83 -4.32 3.20
CA LEU A 44 4.72 -2.87 3.41
C LEU A 44 4.09 -2.20 2.19
N VAL A 45 4.55 -2.54 0.99
CA VAL A 45 3.96 -2.02 -0.27
C VAL A 45 2.47 -2.34 -0.33
N ARG A 46 2.07 -3.58 -0.05
CA ARG A 46 0.64 -3.95 0.00
C ARG A 46 -0.14 -3.16 1.05
N ALA A 47 0.43 -2.97 2.24
CA ALA A 47 -0.22 -2.21 3.30
C ALA A 47 -0.42 -0.72 2.91
N CYS A 48 0.50 -0.13 2.15
CA CYS A 48 0.38 1.23 1.64
C CYS A 48 -0.65 1.34 0.49
N ALA A 49 -0.71 0.34 -0.40
CA ALA A 49 -1.59 0.37 -1.59
C ALA A 49 -3.07 0.08 -1.25
N ARG A 50 -3.34 -0.77 -0.25
CA ARG A 50 -4.70 -1.28 0.03
C ARG A 50 -5.73 -0.23 0.45
N PRO A 51 -5.40 0.78 1.27
CA PRO A 51 -6.34 1.86 1.54
C PRO A 51 -6.79 2.58 0.26
N LEU A 52 -5.86 2.83 -0.66
CA LEU A 52 -6.14 3.46 -1.95
C LEU A 52 -6.99 2.55 -2.86
N PHE A 53 -6.74 1.23 -2.83
CA PHE A 53 -7.58 0.27 -3.51
C PHE A 53 -9.02 0.29 -2.97
N LEU A 54 -9.20 0.26 -1.66
CA LEU A 54 -10.54 0.33 -1.04
C LEU A 54 -11.25 1.64 -1.40
N ALA A 55 -10.51 2.73 -1.58
CA ALA A 55 -11.03 4.02 -2.01
C ALA A 55 -11.33 4.12 -3.52
N GLY A 56 -11.15 3.07 -4.32
CA GLY A 56 -11.54 3.03 -5.73
C GLY A 56 -10.42 2.82 -6.74
N GLY A 57 -9.15 2.84 -6.32
CA GLY A 57 -8.01 2.59 -7.20
C GLY A 57 -7.97 1.16 -7.80
N ASP A 58 -7.20 0.95 -8.86
CA ASP A 58 -6.90 -0.39 -9.36
C ASP A 58 -5.86 -1.10 -8.49
N SER A 59 -6.10 -2.37 -8.17
CA SER A 59 -5.25 -3.13 -7.23
C SER A 59 -3.88 -3.46 -7.81
N GLU A 60 -3.84 -3.83 -9.08
CA GLU A 60 -2.60 -4.26 -9.74
C GLU A 60 -1.71 -3.05 -10.02
N ASP A 61 -2.28 -1.99 -10.59
CA ASP A 61 -1.55 -0.77 -10.90
C ASP A 61 -0.98 -0.13 -9.64
N LEU A 62 -1.78 -0.05 -8.56
CA LEU A 62 -1.30 0.48 -7.28
C LEU A 62 -0.17 -0.35 -6.68
N PHE A 63 -0.24 -1.68 -6.80
CA PHE A 63 0.84 -2.53 -6.30
C PHE A 63 2.12 -2.33 -7.11
N GLN A 64 2.03 -2.28 -8.45
CA GLN A 64 3.18 -2.04 -9.33
C GLN A 64 3.81 -0.66 -9.07
N GLU A 65 3.01 0.40 -8.95
CA GLU A 65 3.50 1.73 -8.62
C GLU A 65 4.19 1.76 -7.24
N GLY A 66 3.63 1.08 -6.26
CA GLY A 66 4.26 0.93 -4.95
C GLY A 66 5.60 0.18 -5.02
N MET A 67 5.71 -0.84 -5.85
CA MET A 67 6.96 -1.58 -6.09
C MET A 67 8.02 -0.71 -6.77
N LEU A 68 7.63 0.13 -7.73
CA LEU A 68 8.54 1.12 -8.33
C LEU A 68 9.05 2.12 -7.30
N GLY A 69 8.17 2.55 -6.37
CA GLY A 69 8.55 3.39 -5.23
C GLY A 69 9.58 2.72 -4.31
N LEU A 70 9.41 1.43 -4.04
CA LEU A 70 10.34 0.63 -3.25
C LEU A 70 11.71 0.50 -3.95
N LEU A 71 11.74 0.17 -5.24
CA LEU A 71 12.97 0.07 -6.01
C LEU A 71 13.72 1.40 -6.04
N SER A 72 13.00 2.52 -6.18
CA SER A 72 13.60 3.85 -6.10
C SER A 72 14.20 4.12 -4.71
N ALA A 73 13.54 3.65 -3.63
CA ALA A 73 14.08 3.77 -2.29
C ALA A 73 15.35 2.94 -2.09
N ILE A 74 15.40 1.68 -2.57
CA ILE A 74 16.59 0.81 -2.46
C ILE A 74 17.79 1.47 -3.12
N ARG A 75 17.60 2.06 -4.29
CA ARG A 75 18.68 2.69 -5.08
C ARG A 75 19.08 4.07 -4.59
N GLY A 76 18.19 4.79 -3.92
CA GLY A 76 18.39 6.15 -3.45
C GLY A 76 18.65 6.27 -1.96
N PHE A 77 18.74 5.16 -1.22
CA PHE A 77 18.98 5.19 0.21
C PHE A 77 20.41 5.60 0.55
N ASP A 78 20.53 6.55 1.45
CA ASP A 78 21.81 7.03 1.97
C ASP A 78 21.91 6.68 3.46
N ALA A 79 22.74 5.68 3.76
CA ALA A 79 22.95 5.18 5.12
C ALA A 79 23.67 6.17 6.05
N SER A 80 24.19 7.29 5.51
CA SER A 80 24.82 8.35 6.33
C SER A 80 23.78 9.24 7.04
N ARG A 81 22.52 9.14 6.69
CA ARG A 81 21.42 9.91 7.27
C ARG A 81 20.78 9.16 8.44
N ASP A 82 20.34 9.87 9.46
CA ASP A 82 19.74 9.31 10.69
C ASP A 82 18.38 8.64 10.52
N ALA A 83 17.96 8.31 9.31
CA ALA A 83 16.68 7.65 9.02
C ALA A 83 16.88 6.16 8.71
N SER A 84 16.10 5.28 9.31
CA SER A 84 16.10 3.86 8.95
C SER A 84 15.64 3.65 7.50
N PHE A 85 16.17 2.63 6.84
CA PHE A 85 15.71 2.26 5.50
C PHE A 85 14.19 2.04 5.45
N ARG A 86 13.62 1.42 6.48
CA ARG A 86 12.17 1.18 6.58
C ARG A 86 11.36 2.48 6.47
N THR A 87 11.73 3.52 7.22
CA THR A 87 11.04 4.81 7.20
C THR A 87 11.17 5.48 5.84
N PHE A 88 12.38 5.47 5.29
CA PHE A 88 12.63 6.03 3.96
C PHE A 88 11.85 5.31 2.85
N ALA A 89 11.84 3.97 2.87
CA ALA A 89 11.10 3.15 1.91
C ALA A 89 9.58 3.41 1.99
N GLU A 90 9.02 3.51 3.22
CA GLU A 90 7.59 3.82 3.39
C GLU A 90 7.22 5.18 2.77
N ILE A 91 8.06 6.20 2.95
CA ILE A 91 7.85 7.53 2.37
C ILE A 91 7.91 7.47 0.84
N CYS A 92 8.92 6.81 0.27
CA CYS A 92 9.07 6.67 -1.18
C CYS A 92 7.89 5.91 -1.82
N VAL A 93 7.48 4.80 -1.22
CA VAL A 93 6.32 4.01 -1.66
C VAL A 93 5.05 4.86 -1.63
N ARG A 94 4.77 5.56 -0.53
CA ARG A 94 3.59 6.42 -0.42
C ARG A 94 3.59 7.55 -1.44
N ARG A 95 4.71 8.27 -1.58
CA ARG A 95 4.84 9.34 -2.59
C ARG A 95 4.55 8.84 -4.00
N ARG A 96 5.08 7.68 -4.36
CA ARG A 96 4.85 7.09 -5.68
C ARG A 96 3.39 6.72 -5.89
N LEU A 97 2.76 6.06 -4.92
CA LEU A 97 1.34 5.70 -4.95
C LEU A 97 0.44 6.92 -5.11
N TYR A 98 0.71 7.98 -4.36
CA TYR A 98 -0.06 9.21 -4.45
C TYR A 98 0.12 9.93 -5.79
N SER A 99 1.34 9.97 -6.32
CA SER A 99 1.58 10.52 -7.65
C SER A 99 0.80 9.76 -8.73
N ALA A 100 0.73 8.44 -8.64
CA ALA A 100 -0.03 7.61 -9.57
C ALA A 100 -1.54 7.88 -9.48
N VAL A 101 -2.08 7.97 -8.26
CA VAL A 101 -3.51 8.31 -8.05
C VAL A 101 -3.83 9.69 -8.62
N ARG A 102 -2.97 10.69 -8.37
CA ARG A 102 -3.15 12.05 -8.91
C ARG A 102 -3.11 12.08 -10.44
N ALA A 103 -2.17 11.38 -11.06
CA ALA A 103 -2.09 11.27 -12.52
C ALA A 103 -3.36 10.66 -13.11
N ALA A 104 -3.86 9.57 -12.52
CA ALA A 104 -5.12 8.93 -12.95
C ALA A 104 -6.36 9.82 -12.80
N GLN A 105 -6.35 10.79 -11.87
CA GLN A 105 -7.42 11.78 -11.72
C GLN A 105 -7.30 12.92 -12.73
N GLY A 106 -6.08 13.36 -13.05
CA GLY A 106 -5.82 14.43 -14.04
C GLY A 106 -6.27 14.07 -15.45
N ASP A 107 -6.12 12.82 -15.87
CA ASP A 107 -6.56 12.33 -17.19
C ASP A 107 -8.09 12.25 -17.33
N LYS A 108 -8.84 12.26 -16.24
CA LYS A 108 -10.33 12.27 -16.28
C LYS A 108 -10.96 13.62 -16.63
N HIS A 109 -10.20 14.69 -16.65
CA HIS A 109 -10.66 16.00 -17.11
C HIS A 109 -10.54 16.22 -18.63
N SER A 110 -10.16 15.22 -19.41
CA SER A 110 -10.25 15.26 -20.87
C SER A 110 -11.71 15.06 -21.33
N PRO A 111 -12.27 15.92 -22.22
CA PRO A 111 -13.70 15.99 -22.48
C PRO A 111 -14.32 14.83 -23.27
N LEU A 112 -13.64 13.69 -23.39
CA LEU A 112 -14.06 12.55 -24.21
C LEU A 112 -14.48 11.28 -23.45
N ASN A 113 -14.42 11.24 -22.12
CA ASN A 113 -14.86 10.08 -21.34
C ASN A 113 -16.05 10.40 -20.44
N HIS A 114 -17.25 10.40 -21.01
CA HIS A 114 -18.50 10.23 -20.27
C HIS A 114 -18.62 8.79 -19.76
N SER A 115 -17.94 8.45 -18.68
CA SER A 115 -18.28 7.29 -17.88
C SER A 115 -17.94 7.54 -16.42
N VAL A 116 -19.00 7.80 -15.65
CA VAL A 116 -19.10 7.78 -14.18
C VAL A 116 -17.95 8.49 -13.47
N SER A 117 -18.21 9.74 -13.08
CA SER A 117 -17.41 10.49 -12.13
C SER A 117 -17.25 9.68 -10.83
N PHE A 118 -16.09 9.07 -10.64
CA PHE A 118 -15.64 8.60 -9.36
C PHE A 118 -14.86 9.75 -8.70
N GLU A 119 -15.55 10.76 -8.24
CA GLU A 119 -15.06 11.64 -7.19
C GLU A 119 -15.50 11.06 -5.85
N PRO A 120 -14.67 10.26 -5.17
CA PRO A 120 -14.95 9.93 -3.79
C PRO A 120 -14.38 11.06 -2.92
N PRO A 121 -15.16 11.63 -1.98
CA PRO A 121 -14.67 12.58 -0.97
C PRO A 121 -13.54 12.01 -0.08
N LEU A 122 -13.31 10.70 -0.12
CA LEU A 122 -12.16 10.02 0.48
C LEU A 122 -10.80 10.54 -0.03
N PHE A 123 -10.75 11.11 -1.25
CA PHE A 123 -9.51 11.66 -1.81
C PHE A 123 -9.33 13.16 -1.52
N ASP A 124 -10.37 13.90 -1.17
CA ASP A 124 -10.23 15.34 -0.91
C ASP A 124 -9.50 15.62 0.39
N GLY A 125 -9.78 14.88 1.47
CA GLY A 125 -8.99 14.94 2.69
C GLY A 125 -7.55 14.45 2.49
N LEU A 126 -7.37 13.43 1.65
CA LEU A 126 -6.07 12.90 1.27
C LEU A 126 -5.33 13.87 0.32
N ASN A 127 -6.04 14.57 -0.58
CA ASN A 127 -5.48 15.55 -1.51
C ASN A 127 -5.01 16.84 -0.83
N ALA A 128 -5.74 17.37 0.15
CA ALA A 128 -5.31 18.52 0.96
C ALA A 128 -3.96 18.22 1.65
N TYR A 129 -3.81 16.99 2.13
CA TYR A 129 -2.61 16.45 2.73
C TYR A 129 -1.42 16.32 1.75
N LEU A 130 -1.70 15.99 0.47
CA LEU A 130 -0.69 15.77 -0.56
C LEU A 130 -0.25 17.05 -1.28
N GLN A 131 -1.02 18.13 -1.16
CA GLN A 131 -0.69 19.42 -1.77
C GLN A 131 0.39 20.18 -1.00
N SER A 132 0.62 19.86 0.30
CA SER A 132 1.80 20.34 1.00
C SER A 132 3.01 19.52 0.54
N SER A 133 3.85 20.11 -0.30
CA SER A 133 5.09 19.49 -0.82
C SER A 133 6.15 19.22 0.26
N THR A 134 5.78 19.38 1.52
CA THR A 134 6.53 19.08 2.74
C THR A 134 5.58 18.39 3.71
N ALA A 135 5.23 17.12 3.41
CA ALA A 135 4.52 16.31 4.39
C ALA A 135 5.40 16.12 5.62
N SER A 136 5.06 16.81 6.71
CA SER A 136 5.72 16.61 8.00
C SER A 136 5.35 15.21 8.55
N PRO A 137 6.16 14.63 9.46
CA PRO A 137 5.78 13.40 10.14
C PRO A 137 4.40 13.47 10.81
N GLU A 138 3.97 14.64 11.24
CA GLU A 138 2.67 14.92 11.86
C GLU A 138 1.53 14.72 10.87
N ASP A 139 1.73 15.14 9.64
CA ASP A 139 0.75 14.97 8.57
C ASP A 139 0.52 13.48 8.23
N VAL A 140 1.52 12.60 8.32
CA VAL A 140 1.38 11.14 8.15
C VAL A 140 0.50 10.53 9.25
N ILE A 141 0.47 11.13 10.42
CA ILE A 141 -0.33 10.69 11.56
C ILE A 141 -1.81 11.07 11.36
N ILE A 142 -2.11 12.30 10.92
CA ILE A 142 -3.46 12.81 10.70
C ILE A 142 -4.21 11.98 9.64
N GLY A 143 -3.61 11.68 8.50
CA GLY A 143 -4.23 10.84 7.46
C GLY A 143 -4.47 9.38 7.91
N ARG A 144 -3.70 8.88 8.89
CA ARG A 144 -3.96 7.59 9.54
C ARG A 144 -5.16 7.63 10.49
N GLU A 145 -5.36 8.71 11.20
CA GLU A 145 -6.48 8.87 12.14
C GLU A 145 -7.81 9.01 11.40
N GLU A 146 -7.89 9.84 10.38
CA GLU A 146 -9.08 9.96 9.53
C GLU A 146 -9.49 8.64 8.87
N LEU A 147 -8.53 7.89 8.33
CA LEU A 147 -8.80 6.56 7.77
C LEU A 147 -9.29 5.59 8.86
N ARG A 148 -8.74 5.68 10.06
CA ARG A 148 -9.11 4.86 11.19
C ARG A 148 -10.52 5.17 11.67
N GLU A 149 -10.90 6.43 11.79
CA GLU A 149 -12.25 6.88 12.13
C GLU A 149 -13.28 6.40 11.10
N ARG A 150 -12.96 6.50 9.81
CA ARG A 150 -13.83 6.00 8.72
C ARG A 150 -13.96 4.48 8.74
N ILE A 151 -12.90 3.76 9.02
CA ILE A 151 -12.94 2.29 9.22
C ILE A 151 -13.76 1.95 10.46
N ASP A 152 -13.65 2.74 11.53
CA ASP A 152 -14.42 2.54 12.75
C ASP A 152 -15.92 2.83 12.54
N ALA A 153 -16.26 3.83 11.76
CA ALA A 153 -17.64 4.10 11.31
C ALA A 153 -18.23 2.95 10.46
N LEU A 154 -17.37 2.22 9.73
CA LEU A 154 -17.79 1.04 8.97
C LEU A 154 -18.03 -0.20 9.83
N LYS A 155 -17.48 -0.27 11.05
CA LYS A 155 -17.55 -1.49 11.90
C LYS A 155 -18.99 -1.95 12.13
N GLY A 156 -19.95 -1.02 12.26
CA GLY A 156 -21.37 -1.34 12.41
C GLY A 156 -22.03 -1.93 11.14
N GLN A 157 -21.41 -1.80 9.97
CA GLN A 157 -21.94 -2.24 8.68
C GLN A 157 -21.24 -3.48 8.13
N LEU A 158 -20.12 -3.88 8.72
CA LEU A 158 -19.38 -5.06 8.29
C LEU A 158 -20.01 -6.32 8.90
N SER A 159 -20.11 -7.39 8.10
CA SER A 159 -20.41 -8.70 8.65
C SER A 159 -19.25 -9.18 9.54
N GLU A 160 -19.51 -10.15 10.41
CA GLU A 160 -18.49 -10.72 11.30
C GLU A 160 -17.24 -11.20 10.53
N LEU A 161 -17.44 -11.83 9.37
CA LEU A 161 -16.35 -12.27 8.50
C LEU A 161 -15.57 -11.11 7.90
N GLU A 162 -16.26 -10.08 7.43
CA GLU A 162 -15.62 -8.88 6.88
C GLU A 162 -14.80 -8.13 7.93
N GLY A 163 -15.33 -8.03 9.16
CA GLY A 163 -14.63 -7.46 10.30
C GLY A 163 -13.34 -8.21 10.67
N LYS A 164 -13.34 -9.55 10.53
CA LYS A 164 -12.14 -10.39 10.74
C LYS A 164 -11.13 -10.28 9.60
N ILE A 165 -11.57 -9.99 8.39
CA ILE A 165 -10.72 -9.89 7.19
C ILE A 165 -10.06 -8.51 7.05
N LEU A 166 -10.77 -7.43 7.36
CA LEU A 166 -10.31 -6.06 7.08
C LEU A 166 -8.98 -5.69 7.78
N PRO A 167 -8.78 -5.92 9.10
CA PRO A 167 -7.53 -5.54 9.76
C PRO A 167 -6.29 -6.25 9.18
N PRO A 168 -6.25 -7.59 9.04
CA PRO A 168 -5.12 -8.26 8.44
C PRO A 168 -4.94 -7.91 6.96
N TYR A 169 -6.01 -7.59 6.23
CA TYR A 169 -5.93 -7.08 4.87
C TYR A 169 -5.18 -5.75 4.85
N LEU A 170 -5.58 -4.76 5.63
CA LEU A 170 -4.91 -3.45 5.74
C LEU A 170 -3.45 -3.57 6.22
N SER A 171 -3.14 -4.60 7.00
CA SER A 171 -1.75 -4.89 7.43
C SER A 171 -0.89 -5.54 6.34
N GLY A 172 -1.41 -5.72 5.12
CA GLY A 172 -0.66 -6.22 3.98
C GLY A 172 -0.58 -7.76 3.85
N LEU A 173 -1.33 -8.55 4.66
CA LEU A 173 -1.37 -10.00 4.50
C LEU A 173 -2.01 -10.38 3.17
N SER A 174 -1.46 -11.35 2.45
CA SER A 174 -2.06 -11.89 1.23
C SER A 174 -3.43 -12.54 1.50
N CYS A 175 -4.29 -12.62 0.49
CA CYS A 175 -5.57 -13.31 0.61
C CYS A 175 -5.42 -14.77 1.05
N THR A 176 -4.31 -15.43 0.67
CA THR A 176 -3.98 -16.80 1.09
C THR A 176 -3.64 -16.88 2.58
N GLU A 177 -2.85 -15.93 3.11
CA GLU A 177 -2.51 -15.86 4.53
C GLU A 177 -3.76 -15.56 5.38
N ILE A 178 -4.60 -14.62 4.92
CA ILE A 178 -5.86 -14.29 5.58
C ILE A 178 -6.80 -15.49 5.59
N ALA A 179 -6.93 -16.19 4.45
CA ALA A 179 -7.78 -17.38 4.29
C ALA A 179 -7.43 -18.47 5.31
N ARG A 180 -6.12 -18.75 5.48
CA ARG A 180 -5.65 -19.69 6.51
C ARG A 180 -6.04 -19.23 7.93
N ARG A 181 -5.93 -17.92 8.20
CA ARG A 181 -6.21 -17.34 9.52
C ARG A 181 -7.70 -17.38 9.89
N VAL A 182 -8.59 -17.16 8.91
CA VAL A 182 -10.05 -17.13 9.13
C VAL A 182 -10.75 -18.46 8.81
N GLY A 183 -10.01 -19.50 8.40
CA GLY A 183 -10.55 -20.81 8.06
C GLY A 183 -11.47 -20.77 6.83
N ARG A 184 -11.12 -20.01 5.79
CA ARG A 184 -11.89 -19.84 4.55
C ARG A 184 -11.01 -20.00 3.32
N SER A 185 -11.62 -20.08 2.12
CA SER A 185 -10.87 -20.09 0.87
C SER A 185 -10.33 -18.69 0.51
N PRO A 186 -9.22 -18.59 -0.23
CA PRO A 186 -8.71 -17.30 -0.73
C PRO A 186 -9.75 -16.54 -1.55
N LYS A 187 -10.55 -17.24 -2.35
CA LYS A 187 -11.65 -16.65 -3.13
C LYS A 187 -12.75 -16.05 -2.23
N THR A 188 -13.03 -16.68 -1.09
CA THR A 188 -13.98 -16.14 -0.11
C THR A 188 -13.47 -14.84 0.49
N VAL A 189 -12.17 -14.75 0.78
CA VAL A 189 -11.50 -13.54 1.27
C VAL A 189 -11.57 -12.44 0.23
N ASP A 190 -11.22 -12.72 -1.03
CA ASP A 190 -11.29 -11.74 -2.11
C ASP A 190 -12.72 -11.20 -2.31
N ASN A 191 -13.70 -12.06 -2.35
CA ASN A 191 -15.11 -11.67 -2.44
C ASN A 191 -15.54 -10.79 -1.24
N ALA A 192 -15.04 -11.07 -0.04
CA ALA A 192 -15.32 -10.23 1.13
C ALA A 192 -14.67 -8.84 1.00
N VAL A 193 -13.44 -8.76 0.53
CA VAL A 193 -12.75 -7.49 0.25
C VAL A 193 -13.53 -6.67 -0.79
N GLN A 194 -14.02 -7.28 -1.86
CA GLN A 194 -14.84 -6.59 -2.85
C GLN A 194 -16.17 -6.06 -2.26
N ARG A 195 -16.79 -6.81 -1.33
CA ARG A 195 -17.98 -6.32 -0.61
C ARG A 195 -17.66 -5.15 0.30
N ILE A 196 -16.55 -5.22 1.05
CA ILE A 196 -16.07 -4.11 1.88
C ILE A 196 -15.87 -2.86 1.00
N ARG A 197 -15.17 -2.99 -0.13
CA ARG A 197 -14.97 -1.88 -1.07
C ARG A 197 -16.29 -1.24 -1.52
N ARG A 198 -17.28 -2.06 -1.89
CA ARG A 198 -18.62 -1.55 -2.28
C ARG A 198 -19.33 -0.81 -1.14
N LYS A 199 -19.17 -1.28 0.11
CA LYS A 199 -19.75 -0.60 1.29
C LYS A 199 -19.10 0.75 1.52
N ILE A 200 -17.78 0.84 1.41
CA ILE A 200 -17.03 2.11 1.50
C ILE A 200 -17.52 3.08 0.42
N ALA A 201 -17.59 2.65 -0.84
CA ALA A 201 -18.05 3.49 -1.94
C ALA A 201 -19.49 4.03 -1.74
N ARG A 202 -20.39 3.22 -1.15
CA ARG A 202 -21.77 3.66 -0.86
C ARG A 202 -21.84 4.71 0.24
N GLN A 203 -21.03 4.59 1.30
CA GLN A 203 -20.99 5.59 2.37
C GLN A 203 -20.51 6.95 1.86
N THR A 204 -19.52 6.92 0.98
CA THR A 204 -18.98 8.13 0.37
C THR A 204 -20.04 8.85 -0.47
N ALA A 205 -20.84 8.10 -1.24
CA ALA A 205 -21.94 8.67 -2.03
C ALA A 205 -23.08 9.22 -1.15
N SER A 206 -23.33 8.64 0.04
CA SER A 206 -24.40 9.08 0.95
C SER A 206 -24.02 10.31 1.78
N GLY A 207 -22.72 10.52 2.05
CA GLY A 207 -22.23 11.66 2.83
C GLY A 207 -22.28 13.00 2.07
N VAL A 208 -22.30 12.98 0.75
CA VAL A 208 -22.35 14.18 -0.10
C VAL A 208 -23.72 14.87 -0.08
N TYR A 209 -24.79 14.17 0.34
CA TYR A 209 -26.16 14.70 0.36
C TYR A 209 -26.64 15.17 1.74
N SER A 210 -25.79 15.17 2.77
CA SER A 210 -26.20 15.55 4.15
C SER A 210 -25.80 16.96 4.56
N GLU A 211 -25.14 17.75 3.70
CA GLU A 211 -24.81 19.15 3.92
C GLU A 211 -25.49 20.05 2.87
N SER A 212 -26.83 20.07 2.91
CA SER A 212 -27.64 21.07 2.17
C SER A 212 -28.73 21.61 3.08
#